data_2f6df5f75b2f4c92361dfa3fc5ea993b
#
_entry.id   2f6df5f75b2f4c92361dfa3fc5ea993b
#
_cell.length_a   1.000
_cell.length_b   1.000
_cell.length_c   1.000
_cell.angle_alpha   90.00
_cell.angle_beta   90.00
_cell.angle_gamma   90.00
#
_symmetry.space_group_name_H-M   'P 1'
#
loop_
_entity.id
_entity.type
_entity.pdbx_description
1 polymer ?
#
loop_
_entity_poly.entity_id
_entity_poly.type
_entity_poly.pdbx_seq_one_letter_code
_entity_poly.pdbx_strand_id
1 'polypeptide(L)'
;MKKQNICNVSFFIIAAIVICVAFLNRPEVTSGMDKVEQNTRITETEHSKKSIVHLYFSDKDNSFLKAETRDLFLTDNSVEFGKNIVQALIEGPRTGLMRTIPENTMLKAFYITRDGTAYVDLSEAIRDGHPGGVKSELFTIYSIVNSLTLNIPEIDAVKILVGGKETMTLSGHIDARFPFKPNMLLIR
;
A
#
# COMPACT_ATOMS: atom_id res chain seq x y z
N MET A 1 7.96 -73.68 14.06
CA MET A 1 7.19 -72.45 13.86
C MET A 1 7.88 -71.59 12.81
N LYS A 2 7.57 -71.79 11.52
CA LYS A 2 8.03 -70.98 10.38
C LYS A 2 7.17 -71.35 9.16
N LYS A 3 6.01 -70.77 9.05
CA LYS A 3 5.14 -70.79 7.85
C LYS A 3 4.21 -69.62 7.87
N GLN A 4 4.70 -68.48 7.46
CA GLN A 4 3.78 -67.32 7.19
C GLN A 4 4.49 -66.17 6.47
N ASN A 5 5.30 -66.35 5.44
CA ASN A 5 5.84 -65.23 4.67
C ASN A 5 5.96 -65.46 3.16
N ILE A 6 5.24 -66.45 2.58
CA ILE A 6 5.35 -66.72 1.12
C ILE A 6 4.16 -66.18 0.32
N CYS A 7 3.06 -65.77 1.00
CA CYS A 7 1.85 -65.39 0.29
C CYS A 7 1.82 -63.89 -0.17
N ASN A 8 2.65 -63.05 0.41
CA ASN A 8 2.59 -61.60 0.09
C ASN A 8 3.50 -61.18 -1.08
N VAL A 9 4.46 -61.96 -1.47
CA VAL A 9 5.37 -61.62 -2.58
C VAL A 9 4.74 -61.89 -3.94
N SER A 10 3.87 -62.93 -4.04
CA SER A 10 3.23 -63.30 -5.30
C SER A 10 2.15 -62.30 -5.75
N PHE A 11 1.53 -61.59 -4.81
CA PHE A 11 0.46 -60.64 -5.12
C PHE A 11 1.00 -59.31 -5.71
N PHE A 12 2.20 -58.87 -5.32
CA PHE A 12 2.83 -57.68 -5.84
C PHE A 12 3.42 -57.86 -7.25
N ILE A 13 3.83 -59.07 -7.63
CA ILE A 13 4.37 -59.35 -8.96
C ILE A 13 3.26 -59.38 -10.01
N ILE A 14 2.08 -59.87 -9.68
CA ILE A 14 0.92 -59.91 -10.59
C ILE A 14 0.37 -58.49 -10.83
N ALA A 15 0.34 -57.63 -9.82
CA ALA A 15 -0.09 -56.22 -9.97
C ALA A 15 0.85 -55.41 -10.87
N ALA A 16 2.15 -55.67 -10.84
CA ALA A 16 3.11 -54.95 -11.68
C ALA A 16 3.01 -55.35 -13.18
N ILE A 17 2.68 -56.60 -13.48
CA ILE A 17 2.53 -57.07 -14.88
C ILE A 17 1.26 -56.53 -15.53
N VAL A 18 0.16 -56.36 -14.79
CA VAL A 18 -1.10 -55.81 -15.32
C VAL A 18 -0.95 -54.34 -15.66
N ILE A 19 -0.15 -53.57 -14.91
CA ILE A 19 0.09 -52.15 -15.17
C ILE A 19 0.99 -51.96 -16.41
N CYS A 20 1.93 -52.86 -16.67
CA CYS A 20 2.80 -52.78 -17.85
C CYS A 20 2.07 -53.07 -19.18
N VAL A 21 1.08 -53.97 -19.15
CA VAL A 21 0.31 -54.34 -20.38
C VAL A 21 -0.69 -53.22 -20.76
N ALA A 22 -1.17 -52.46 -19.79
CA ALA A 22 -2.06 -51.33 -20.06
C ALA A 22 -1.37 -50.10 -20.70
N PHE A 23 -0.02 -50.02 -20.62
CA PHE A 23 0.74 -48.94 -21.21
C PHE A 23 1.16 -49.18 -22.66
N LEU A 24 1.02 -50.39 -23.18
CA LEU A 24 1.45 -50.79 -24.54
C LEU A 24 0.31 -50.71 -25.59
N ASN A 25 -0.93 -50.46 -25.19
CA ASN A 25 -2.06 -50.34 -26.11
C ASN A 25 -2.66 -48.93 -26.12
N ARG A 26 -1.87 -47.92 -26.46
CA ARG A 26 -2.42 -46.62 -26.85
C ARG A 26 -2.54 -46.58 -28.37
N PRO A 27 -3.75 -46.34 -28.93
CA PRO A 27 -3.87 -46.10 -30.34
C PRO A 27 -3.21 -44.74 -30.67
N GLU A 28 -2.28 -44.75 -31.62
CA GLU A 28 -1.77 -43.55 -32.26
C GLU A 28 -2.93 -42.86 -32.96
N VAL A 29 -3.28 -41.65 -32.50
CA VAL A 29 -4.15 -40.74 -33.24
C VAL A 29 -3.23 -39.92 -34.12
N THR A 30 -3.18 -40.33 -35.41
CA THR A 30 -2.56 -39.57 -36.48
C THR A 30 -3.34 -38.29 -36.75
N SER A 31 -2.57 -37.19 -36.80
CA SER A 31 -2.67 -36.07 -37.74
C SER A 31 -4.02 -35.37 -37.89
N GLY A 32 -4.13 -34.26 -37.22
CA GLY A 32 -4.92 -33.11 -37.63
C GLY A 32 -4.06 -31.87 -37.44
N MET A 33 -3.43 -31.38 -38.48
CA MET A 33 -2.91 -30.01 -38.58
C MET A 33 -4.11 -29.08 -38.50
N ASP A 34 -4.30 -28.47 -37.36
CA ASP A 34 -5.09 -27.25 -37.26
C ASP A 34 -4.41 -26.30 -36.28
N LYS A 35 -3.95 -25.20 -36.86
CA LYS A 35 -3.68 -23.89 -36.31
C LYS A 35 -3.30 -23.83 -34.84
N VAL A 36 -2.01 -23.67 -34.62
CA VAL A 36 -1.46 -22.98 -33.48
C VAL A 36 -2.13 -21.59 -33.42
N GLU A 37 -3.20 -21.51 -32.68
CA GLU A 37 -3.68 -20.26 -32.13
C GLU A 37 -2.59 -19.82 -31.16
N GLN A 38 -1.75 -18.98 -31.67
CA GLN A 38 -0.77 -18.20 -30.96
C GLN A 38 -1.58 -17.39 -29.95
N ASN A 39 -1.79 -17.97 -28.77
CA ASN A 39 -2.31 -17.26 -27.62
C ASN A 39 -1.26 -16.20 -27.29
N THR A 40 -1.35 -15.11 -28.03
CA THR A 40 -0.68 -13.85 -27.75
C THR A 40 -1.07 -13.52 -26.32
N ARG A 41 -0.21 -13.85 -25.37
CA ARG A 41 -0.22 -13.18 -24.07
C ARG A 41 -0.12 -11.71 -24.41
N ILE A 42 -1.28 -11.08 -24.42
CA ILE A 42 -1.37 -9.65 -24.28
C ILE A 42 -0.76 -9.42 -22.88
N THR A 43 0.53 -9.17 -22.87
CA THR A 43 1.16 -8.45 -21.80
C THR A 43 0.50 -7.10 -21.88
N GLU A 44 -0.63 -6.93 -21.17
CA GLU A 44 -1.12 -5.60 -20.83
C GLU A 44 0.05 -4.95 -20.11
N THR A 45 0.82 -4.21 -20.85
CA THR A 45 1.68 -3.17 -20.30
C THR A 45 0.68 -2.20 -19.72
N GLU A 46 0.31 -2.42 -18.44
CA GLU A 46 -0.34 -1.39 -17.66
C GLU A 46 0.55 -0.16 -17.82
N HIS A 47 0.12 0.74 -18.68
CA HIS A 47 0.65 2.09 -18.72
C HIS A 47 0.25 2.68 -17.35
N SER A 48 1.12 2.51 -16.37
CA SER A 48 0.90 3.06 -15.04
C SER A 48 0.86 4.57 -15.20
N LYS A 49 -0.37 5.08 -15.31
CA LYS A 49 -0.64 6.50 -15.46
C LYS A 49 -0.07 7.22 -14.25
N LYS A 50 0.82 8.17 -14.47
CA LYS A 50 1.34 9.04 -13.43
C LYS A 50 0.41 10.23 -13.26
N SER A 51 0.20 10.63 -12.01
CA SER A 51 -0.49 11.86 -11.64
C SER A 51 0.49 12.81 -10.97
N ILE A 52 0.39 14.07 -11.33
CA ILE A 52 1.11 15.14 -10.64
C ILE A 52 0.38 15.43 -9.33
N VAL A 53 1.09 15.30 -8.22
CA VAL A 53 0.58 15.60 -6.87
C VAL A 53 1.35 16.73 -6.22
N HIS A 54 0.68 17.46 -5.33
CA HIS A 54 1.28 18.49 -4.51
C HIS A 54 1.41 17.97 -3.07
N LEU A 55 2.65 17.72 -2.64
CA LEU A 55 2.97 17.33 -1.27
C LEU A 55 3.42 18.56 -0.48
N TYR A 56 2.86 18.75 0.69
CA TYR A 56 3.11 19.94 1.50
C TYR A 56 4.13 19.67 2.59
N PHE A 57 5.25 20.39 2.55
CA PHE A 57 6.34 20.33 3.52
C PHE A 57 6.62 21.71 4.11
N SER A 58 7.29 21.77 5.26
CA SER A 58 7.66 23.05 5.86
C SER A 58 8.71 23.78 5.03
N ASP A 59 8.64 25.09 4.97
CA ASP A 59 9.74 25.90 4.47
C ASP A 59 10.92 25.90 5.48
N LYS A 60 12.07 26.44 5.06
CA LYS A 60 13.31 26.43 5.87
C LYS A 60 13.19 27.21 7.18
N ASP A 61 12.33 28.22 7.19
CA ASP A 61 12.12 29.09 8.35
C ASP A 61 10.99 28.57 9.26
N ASN A 62 10.46 27.39 8.93
CA ASN A 62 9.30 26.81 9.62
C ASN A 62 8.14 27.79 9.74
N SER A 63 7.86 28.56 8.68
CA SER A 63 6.85 29.62 8.67
C SER A 63 5.57 29.25 7.95
N PHE A 64 5.69 28.48 6.88
CA PHE A 64 4.58 28.04 6.03
C PHE A 64 4.82 26.65 5.47
N LEU A 65 3.76 26.01 5.04
CA LEU A 65 3.81 24.83 4.19
C LEU A 65 3.99 25.27 2.73
N LYS A 66 4.89 24.61 2.01
CA LYS A 66 5.11 24.79 0.57
C LYS A 66 4.87 23.49 -0.16
N ALA A 67 4.23 23.62 -1.34
CA ALA A 67 3.99 22.48 -2.20
C ALA A 67 5.29 22.04 -2.88
N GLU A 68 5.55 20.74 -2.81
CA GLU A 68 6.51 20.03 -3.66
C GLU A 68 5.75 19.18 -4.66
N THR A 69 5.98 19.40 -5.94
CA THR A 69 5.33 18.62 -7.00
C THR A 69 6.03 17.29 -7.19
N ARG A 70 5.28 16.20 -7.24
CA ARG A 70 5.77 14.84 -7.52
C ARG A 70 4.89 14.09 -8.50
N ASP A 71 5.50 13.22 -9.29
CA ASP A 71 4.81 12.23 -10.09
C ASP A 71 4.62 10.97 -9.24
N LEU A 72 3.38 10.63 -8.92
CA LEU A 72 3.01 9.38 -8.28
C LEU A 72 2.19 8.51 -9.24
N PHE A 73 2.27 7.19 -9.08
CA PHE A 73 1.42 6.28 -9.83
C PHE A 73 -0.03 6.52 -9.45
N LEU A 74 -0.83 6.94 -10.44
CA LEU A 74 -2.27 7.07 -10.29
C LEU A 74 -2.88 5.67 -10.29
N THR A 75 -3.68 5.39 -9.27
CA THR A 75 -4.54 4.21 -9.22
C THR A 75 -5.99 4.67 -9.28
N ASP A 76 -6.87 3.85 -9.87
CA ASP A 76 -8.31 4.14 -9.88
C ASP A 76 -8.93 4.00 -8.48
N ASN A 77 -8.14 3.58 -7.49
CA ASN A 77 -8.55 3.39 -6.11
C ASN A 77 -8.00 4.53 -5.25
N SER A 78 -8.87 5.43 -4.80
CA SER A 78 -8.51 6.59 -3.95
C SER A 78 -7.81 6.16 -2.64
N VAL A 79 -8.09 4.97 -2.10
CA VAL A 79 -7.41 4.44 -0.90
C VAL A 79 -5.95 4.14 -1.21
N GLU A 80 -5.66 3.44 -2.31
CA GLU A 80 -4.27 3.15 -2.71
C GLU A 80 -3.52 4.42 -3.09
N PHE A 81 -4.19 5.35 -3.77
CA PHE A 81 -3.59 6.63 -4.10
C PHE A 81 -3.26 7.45 -2.84
N GLY A 82 -4.15 7.47 -1.85
CA GLY A 82 -3.93 8.10 -0.55
C GLY A 82 -2.76 7.48 0.22
N LYS A 83 -2.60 6.15 0.20
CA LYS A 83 -1.42 5.47 0.76
C LYS A 83 -0.13 5.94 0.10
N ASN A 84 -0.11 6.07 -1.23
CA ASN A 84 1.06 6.54 -1.97
C ASN A 84 1.43 7.98 -1.58
N ILE A 85 0.44 8.86 -1.41
CA ILE A 85 0.65 10.24 -0.94
C ILE A 85 1.26 10.25 0.47
N VAL A 86 0.68 9.52 1.42
CA VAL A 86 1.20 9.46 2.80
C VAL A 86 2.60 8.86 2.83
N GLN A 87 2.87 7.81 2.05
CA GLN A 87 4.19 7.21 1.96
C GLN A 87 5.22 8.22 1.42
N ALA A 88 4.87 8.98 0.39
CA ALA A 88 5.74 10.02 -0.17
C ALA A 88 6.02 11.17 0.82
N LEU A 89 5.06 11.50 1.70
CA LEU A 89 5.27 12.46 2.79
C LEU A 89 6.25 11.89 3.86
N ILE A 90 6.09 10.61 4.21
CA ILE A 90 7.00 9.92 5.14
C ILE A 90 8.42 9.84 4.59
N GLU A 91 8.60 9.61 3.29
CA GLU A 91 9.91 9.69 2.64
C GLU A 91 10.59 11.05 2.82
N GLY A 92 9.80 12.11 2.93
CA GLY A 92 10.28 13.48 3.13
C GLY A 92 10.48 14.25 1.81
N PRO A 93 10.86 15.54 1.91
CA PRO A 93 11.02 16.41 0.74
C PRO A 93 12.27 16.09 -0.08
N ARG A 94 12.22 16.40 -1.38
CA ARG A 94 13.32 16.25 -2.36
C ARG A 94 13.87 17.60 -2.84
N THR A 95 13.20 18.71 -2.54
CA THR A 95 13.48 20.05 -3.06
C THR A 95 14.11 21.00 -2.04
N GLY A 96 14.66 20.48 -0.95
CA GLY A 96 15.31 21.28 0.10
C GLY A 96 14.33 21.95 1.05
N LEU A 97 13.05 21.55 1.06
CA LEU A 97 12.08 21.86 2.10
C LEU A 97 12.41 21.05 3.38
N MET A 98 11.76 21.40 4.49
CA MET A 98 11.98 20.71 5.76
C MET A 98 10.95 19.59 5.93
N ARG A 99 11.41 18.47 6.45
CA ARG A 99 10.59 17.31 6.78
C ARG A 99 9.54 17.69 7.85
N THR A 100 8.30 17.26 7.64
CA THR A 100 7.20 17.48 8.58
C THR A 100 6.81 16.21 9.35
N ILE A 101 7.17 15.04 8.84
CA ILE A 101 6.93 13.74 9.47
C ILE A 101 8.27 13.14 9.90
N PRO A 102 8.43 12.64 11.15
CA PRO A 102 9.65 11.96 11.60
C PRO A 102 10.03 10.77 10.71
N GLU A 103 11.34 10.55 10.50
CA GLU A 103 11.87 9.58 9.52
C GLU A 103 11.43 8.14 9.74
N ASN A 104 11.35 7.71 11.00
CA ASN A 104 11.01 6.32 11.33
C ASN A 104 9.49 6.06 11.41
N THR A 105 8.68 7.04 11.01
CA THR A 105 7.23 6.88 10.96
C THR A 105 6.86 5.87 9.86
N MET A 106 5.91 5.00 10.15
CA MET A 106 5.35 4.04 9.19
C MET A 106 3.85 4.24 9.06
N LEU A 107 3.33 4.15 7.86
CA LEU A 107 1.89 4.02 7.63
C LEU A 107 1.47 2.59 8.00
N LYS A 108 0.57 2.46 8.97
CA LYS A 108 0.04 1.18 9.46
C LYS A 108 -1.24 0.79 8.74
N ALA A 109 -2.15 1.77 8.55
CA ALA A 109 -3.40 1.58 7.83
C ALA A 109 -3.87 2.91 7.23
N PHE A 110 -4.66 2.81 6.16
CA PHE A 110 -5.32 3.94 5.51
C PHE A 110 -6.67 3.48 4.96
N TYR A 111 -7.72 4.22 5.25
CA TYR A 111 -9.06 3.97 4.71
C TYR A 111 -9.86 5.26 4.62
N ILE A 112 -10.85 5.29 3.74
CA ILE A 112 -11.74 6.43 3.52
C ILE A 112 -13.16 5.95 3.84
N THR A 113 -13.87 6.71 4.66
CA THR A 113 -15.27 6.46 5.01
C THR A 113 -16.20 7.10 3.99
N ARG A 114 -17.47 6.72 3.98
CA ARG A 114 -18.46 7.22 3.01
C ARG A 114 -18.76 8.71 3.16
N ASP A 115 -18.47 9.30 4.31
CA ASP A 115 -18.62 10.73 4.60
C ASP A 115 -17.39 11.55 4.21
N GLY A 116 -16.45 10.98 3.46
CA GLY A 116 -15.26 11.68 2.99
C GLY A 116 -14.15 11.85 4.04
N THR A 117 -14.23 11.14 5.18
CA THR A 117 -13.15 11.20 6.17
C THR A 117 -12.09 10.13 5.89
N ALA A 118 -10.84 10.55 5.64
CA ALA A 118 -9.70 9.66 5.56
C ALA A 118 -9.12 9.40 6.95
N TYR A 119 -8.94 8.13 7.30
CA TYR A 119 -8.25 7.70 8.51
C TYR A 119 -6.83 7.27 8.16
N VAL A 120 -5.86 7.94 8.79
CA VAL A 120 -4.43 7.70 8.59
C VAL A 120 -3.85 7.17 9.88
N ASP A 121 -3.60 5.87 9.94
CA ASP A 121 -2.98 5.23 11.10
C ASP A 121 -1.47 5.17 10.93
N LEU A 122 -0.76 5.83 11.82
CA LEU A 122 0.70 5.93 11.81
C LEU A 122 1.30 5.16 13.01
N SER A 123 2.56 4.74 12.87
CA SER A 123 3.28 4.13 13.99
C SER A 123 3.57 5.13 15.11
N GLU A 124 3.86 4.64 16.31
CA GLU A 124 4.23 5.48 17.47
C GLU A 124 5.45 6.38 17.20
N ALA A 125 6.28 6.02 16.23
CA ALA A 125 7.44 6.83 15.84
C ALA A 125 7.07 8.26 15.41
N ILE A 126 5.79 8.53 14.99
CA ILE A 126 5.29 9.89 14.73
C ILE A 126 5.36 10.77 15.98
N ARG A 127 5.27 10.19 17.16
CA ARG A 127 5.37 10.86 18.46
C ARG A 127 6.79 10.85 19.00
N ASP A 128 7.40 9.66 19.02
CA ASP A 128 8.71 9.43 19.63
C ASP A 128 9.81 10.23 18.94
N GLY A 129 9.72 10.41 17.63
CA GLY A 129 10.65 11.19 16.82
C GLY A 129 10.22 12.64 16.57
N HIS A 130 9.08 13.09 17.15
CA HIS A 130 8.58 14.43 16.91
C HIS A 130 9.43 15.49 17.61
N PRO A 131 9.87 16.58 16.91
CA PRO A 131 10.71 17.60 17.52
C PRO A 131 10.01 18.43 18.61
N GLY A 132 8.69 18.28 18.74
CA GLY A 132 7.88 19.08 19.69
C GLY A 132 7.54 20.47 19.19
N GLY A 133 6.71 21.16 20.00
CA GLY A 133 6.27 22.53 19.76
C GLY A 133 5.04 22.64 18.87
N VAL A 134 4.22 23.67 19.16
CA VAL A 134 2.89 23.93 18.52
C VAL A 134 2.99 23.96 16.99
N LYS A 135 3.98 24.70 16.47
CA LYS A 135 4.11 24.91 15.02
C LYS A 135 4.56 23.63 14.29
N SER A 136 5.50 22.88 14.86
CA SER A 136 5.93 21.61 14.29
C SER A 136 4.80 20.60 14.26
N GLU A 137 4.03 20.48 15.35
CA GLU A 137 2.85 19.60 15.41
C GLU A 137 1.78 20.03 14.41
N LEU A 138 1.51 21.34 14.29
CA LEU A 138 0.59 21.89 13.31
C LEU A 138 1.01 21.50 11.88
N PHE A 139 2.28 21.67 11.55
CA PHE A 139 2.78 21.36 10.21
C PHE A 139 2.83 19.86 9.92
N THR A 140 3.10 19.01 10.92
CA THR A 140 2.96 17.56 10.78
C THR A 140 1.52 17.18 10.39
N ILE A 141 0.55 17.70 11.12
CA ILE A 141 -0.87 17.43 10.87
C ILE A 141 -1.28 17.96 9.48
N TYR A 142 -1.03 19.24 9.20
CA TYR A 142 -1.50 19.85 7.97
C TYR A 142 -0.69 19.51 6.71
N SER A 143 0.51 19.02 6.86
CA SER A 143 1.23 18.35 5.77
C SER A 143 0.44 17.14 5.26
N ILE A 144 -0.07 16.31 6.16
CA ILE A 144 -0.88 15.13 5.80
C ILE A 144 -2.26 15.58 5.29
N VAL A 145 -2.94 16.43 6.03
CA VAL A 145 -4.31 16.88 5.72
C VAL A 145 -4.38 17.55 4.35
N ASN A 146 -3.56 18.58 4.12
CA ASN A 146 -3.59 19.34 2.87
C ASN A 146 -3.12 18.48 1.68
N SER A 147 -2.12 17.62 1.87
CA SER A 147 -1.68 16.73 0.79
C SER A 147 -2.73 15.71 0.38
N LEU A 148 -3.54 15.22 1.30
CA LEU A 148 -4.62 14.28 0.98
C LEU A 148 -5.82 15.00 0.37
N THR A 149 -6.35 16.02 1.05
CA THR A 149 -7.59 16.68 0.66
C THR A 149 -7.48 17.48 -0.65
N LEU A 150 -6.29 18.01 -0.98
CA LEU A 150 -6.09 18.81 -2.19
C LEU A 150 -5.70 17.97 -3.41
N ASN A 151 -5.36 16.70 -3.23
CA ASN A 151 -5.05 15.79 -4.34
C ASN A 151 -6.14 14.73 -4.57
N ILE A 152 -7.00 14.45 -3.59
CA ILE A 152 -8.05 13.44 -3.68
C ILE A 152 -9.41 14.10 -3.37
N PRO A 153 -10.23 14.35 -4.41
CA PRO A 153 -11.50 15.08 -4.26
C PRO A 153 -12.51 14.40 -3.33
N GLU A 154 -12.40 13.09 -3.12
CA GLU A 154 -13.27 12.31 -2.24
C GLU A 154 -12.93 12.46 -0.76
N ILE A 155 -11.85 13.16 -0.42
CA ILE A 155 -11.42 13.37 0.97
C ILE A 155 -11.71 14.80 1.41
N ASP A 156 -12.68 14.95 2.32
CA ASP A 156 -13.07 16.24 2.91
C ASP A 156 -12.34 16.55 4.21
N ALA A 157 -11.94 15.50 4.94
CA ALA A 157 -11.28 15.63 6.24
C ALA A 157 -10.35 14.42 6.51
N VAL A 158 -9.40 14.61 7.42
CA VAL A 158 -8.45 13.56 7.81
C VAL A 158 -8.44 13.37 9.31
N LYS A 159 -8.62 12.13 9.75
CA LYS A 159 -8.45 11.68 11.14
C LYS A 159 -7.13 10.95 11.28
N ILE A 160 -6.27 11.41 12.18
CA ILE A 160 -4.99 10.77 12.47
C ILE A 160 -5.16 9.80 13.62
N LEU A 161 -4.69 8.57 13.44
CA LEU A 161 -4.57 7.54 14.45
C LEU A 161 -3.10 7.24 14.71
N VAL A 162 -2.78 6.76 15.90
CA VAL A 162 -1.42 6.34 16.27
C VAL A 162 -1.49 4.94 16.89
N GLY A 163 -0.84 3.98 16.22
CA GLY A 163 -0.86 2.59 16.65
C GLY A 163 -2.27 1.98 16.70
N GLY A 164 -3.12 2.35 15.76
CA GLY A 164 -4.51 1.89 15.65
C GLY A 164 -5.47 2.56 16.64
N LYS A 165 -5.04 3.60 17.34
CA LYS A 165 -5.84 4.26 18.40
C LYS A 165 -6.03 5.74 18.12
N GLU A 166 -7.15 6.27 18.57
CA GLU A 166 -7.35 7.71 18.63
C GLU A 166 -6.35 8.34 19.61
N THR A 167 -5.92 9.54 19.27
CA THR A 167 -4.99 10.31 20.11
C THR A 167 -5.56 11.66 20.44
N MET A 168 -5.25 12.15 21.63
CA MET A 168 -5.62 13.50 22.04
C MET A 168 -4.78 14.55 21.31
N THR A 169 -3.49 14.28 21.14
CA THR A 169 -2.52 15.15 20.46
C THR A 169 -1.42 14.27 19.86
N LEU A 170 -0.64 14.75 18.89
CA LEU A 170 0.58 14.07 18.46
C LEU A 170 1.75 14.39 19.40
N SER A 171 1.92 15.67 19.74
CA SER A 171 3.06 16.17 20.54
C SER A 171 2.65 17.13 21.67
N GLY A 172 1.40 17.06 22.12
CA GLY A 172 0.93 17.73 23.31
C GLY A 172 0.25 19.09 23.11
N HIS A 173 0.06 19.58 21.88
CA HIS A 173 -0.39 20.96 21.65
C HIS A 173 -1.69 21.07 20.84
N ILE A 174 -1.88 20.22 19.82
CA ILE A 174 -3.02 20.31 18.90
C ILE A 174 -4.02 19.19 19.21
N ASP A 175 -5.28 19.56 19.42
CA ASP A 175 -6.35 18.59 19.69
C ASP A 175 -6.62 17.74 18.44
N ALA A 176 -6.22 16.48 18.49
CA ALA A 176 -6.34 15.51 17.42
C ALA A 176 -7.52 14.53 17.58
N ARG A 177 -8.43 14.79 18.55
CA ARG A 177 -9.61 13.95 18.78
C ARG A 177 -10.63 14.02 17.65
N PHE A 178 -10.60 15.06 16.83
CA PHE A 178 -11.53 15.26 15.71
C PHE A 178 -10.81 15.23 14.37
N PRO A 179 -11.52 14.90 13.27
CA PRO A 179 -10.96 15.02 11.93
C PRO A 179 -10.61 16.47 11.58
N PHE A 180 -9.49 16.66 10.89
CA PHE A 180 -9.02 17.96 10.41
C PHE A 180 -9.50 18.21 8.98
N LYS A 181 -10.00 19.39 8.72
CA LYS A 181 -10.28 19.91 7.37
C LYS A 181 -9.05 20.64 6.82
N PRO A 182 -8.93 20.80 5.48
CA PRO A 182 -7.80 21.53 4.90
C PRO A 182 -7.70 22.97 5.43
N ASN A 183 -6.47 23.45 5.59
CA ASN A 183 -6.20 24.83 5.99
C ASN A 183 -5.24 25.48 5.00
N MET A 184 -5.81 26.26 4.08
CA MET A 184 -5.07 26.97 3.03
C MET A 184 -4.24 28.16 3.58
N LEU A 185 -4.55 28.66 4.77
CA LEU A 185 -3.81 29.78 5.38
C LEU A 185 -2.39 29.38 5.79
N LEU A 186 -2.12 28.09 5.90
CA LEU A 186 -0.80 27.57 6.22
C LEU A 186 0.09 27.39 4.99
N ILE A 187 -0.46 27.56 3.77
CA ILE A 187 0.23 27.32 2.50
C ILE A 187 0.73 28.65 1.90
N ARG A 188 1.91 28.62 1.32
CA ARG A 188 2.49 29.71 0.52
C ARG A 188 3.24 29.21 -0.70
#